data_529c3b57beb32fbba58b60c71aad69ce
#
_entry.id   529c3b57beb32fbba58b60c71aad69ce
#
_cell.length_a   1.000
_cell.length_b   1.000
_cell.length_c   1.000
_cell.angle_alpha   90.00
_cell.angle_beta   90.00
_cell.angle_gamma   90.00
#
_symmetry.space_group_name_H-M   'P 1'
#
loop_
_entity.id
_entity.type
_entity.pdbx_description
1 polymer ?
#
loop_
_entity_poly.entity_id
_entity_poly.type
_entity_poly.pdbx_seq_one_letter_code
_entity_poly.pdbx_strand_id
1 'polypeptide(L)'
;MKINISLLWMAAICLLISGCSNYRELNELGVIIGMGIDHNDDPKNPYKVTYQVINPSGLAQTSTSGGKGLAVINYTVTAKTIVEAFARASAIIPRENNISHLSLIIIGEELARNGIDLLYDSVDRGKNQRVSVPIFIARGKTAEYLFGVIEPLEITPGKNIITTTKSEQSDYGSTNEVLLYETISALTSEGKDVSLPGISIRNDSKEAKQLSNFETTSPAYIEAKGLALFRKGKMVRWLDGETARAAQFVTSEINRTDVVIPCSEKGNVTITVIRAKSKMKTKIHHEKPVIQTSLNVMGEMMETSCDLDMSNPKLLKEFERKMENDLKKQIKRTISIAQKEKSDIFGFGDALSRTNPDYWRLHKKNWDNLFSDAEISMKVNVDIINSGMRMEPYKSK
;
A
#
# COMPACT_ATOMS: atom_id res chain seq x y z
N MET A 1 10.16 -60.05 -41.81
CA MET A 1 10.79 -58.77 -41.49
C MET A 1 10.82 -58.64 -39.97
N LYS A 2 11.95 -58.98 -39.31
CA LYS A 2 12.06 -58.91 -37.80
C LYS A 2 12.36 -57.43 -37.44
N ILE A 3 11.39 -56.74 -36.91
CA ILE A 3 11.59 -55.37 -36.37
C ILE A 3 12.51 -55.52 -35.18
N ASN A 4 13.68 -54.87 -35.21
CA ASN A 4 14.64 -54.90 -34.10
C ASN A 4 14.06 -54.12 -32.90
N ILE A 5 13.80 -54.85 -31.83
CA ILE A 5 13.27 -54.31 -30.55
C ILE A 5 14.15 -53.13 -30.04
N SER A 6 15.45 -53.19 -30.27
CA SER A 6 16.35 -52.09 -29.91
C SER A 6 16.07 -50.78 -30.69
N LEU A 7 15.59 -50.87 -31.93
CA LEU A 7 15.20 -49.68 -32.71
C LEU A 7 13.91 -49.03 -32.19
N LEU A 8 12.97 -49.90 -31.71
CA LEU A 8 11.74 -49.41 -31.04
C LEU A 8 12.01 -48.75 -29.72
N TRP A 9 12.92 -49.27 -28.92
CA TRP A 9 13.35 -48.65 -27.67
C TRP A 9 14.08 -47.31 -27.89
N MET A 10 14.94 -47.25 -28.91
CA MET A 10 15.64 -46.03 -29.28
C MET A 10 14.69 -44.94 -29.77
N ALA A 11 13.69 -45.28 -30.59
CA ALA A 11 12.64 -44.39 -31.05
C ALA A 11 11.76 -43.89 -29.88
N ALA A 12 11.40 -44.75 -28.92
CA ALA A 12 10.66 -44.39 -27.72
C ALA A 12 11.46 -43.41 -26.79
N ILE A 13 12.76 -43.63 -26.66
CA ILE A 13 13.64 -42.75 -25.89
C ILE A 13 13.75 -41.36 -26.57
N CYS A 14 13.89 -41.29 -27.89
CA CYS A 14 13.90 -40.03 -28.64
C CYS A 14 12.58 -39.25 -28.53
N LEU A 15 11.43 -39.95 -28.44
CA LEU A 15 10.13 -39.33 -28.22
C LEU A 15 9.97 -38.78 -26.79
N LEU A 16 10.65 -39.35 -25.80
CA LEU A 16 10.63 -38.87 -24.41
C LEU A 16 11.55 -37.66 -24.18
N ILE A 17 12.54 -37.39 -25.06
CA ILE A 17 13.49 -36.28 -24.97
C ILE A 17 12.92 -35.02 -25.64
N SER A 18 11.89 -35.08 -26.46
CA SER A 18 11.26 -33.92 -27.13
C SER A 18 10.34 -33.07 -26.22
N GLY A 19 10.40 -33.21 -24.91
CA GLY A 19 9.44 -32.68 -23.94
C GLY A 19 9.62 -31.22 -23.48
N CYS A 20 10.54 -30.42 -24.00
CA CYS A 20 10.74 -29.02 -23.55
C CYS A 20 10.66 -28.02 -24.71
N SER A 21 9.51 -27.96 -25.38
CA SER A 21 9.30 -27.07 -26.55
C SER A 21 8.99 -25.59 -26.18
N ASN A 22 8.89 -25.24 -24.92
CA ASN A 22 8.50 -23.89 -24.48
C ASN A 22 9.64 -23.12 -23.78
N TYR A 23 10.89 -23.46 -24.09
CA TYR A 23 12.04 -22.71 -23.59
C TYR A 23 12.14 -21.36 -24.34
N ARG A 24 12.06 -20.25 -23.59
CA ARG A 24 12.33 -18.90 -24.06
C ARG A 24 13.61 -18.40 -23.43
N GLU A 25 14.49 -17.81 -24.21
CA GLU A 25 15.68 -17.17 -23.66
C GLU A 25 15.30 -15.85 -22.96
N LEU A 26 15.99 -15.53 -21.86
CA LEU A 26 15.72 -14.32 -21.07
C LEU A 26 15.90 -13.03 -21.89
N ASN A 27 16.76 -13.05 -22.92
CA ASN A 27 16.99 -11.94 -23.83
C ASN A 27 15.82 -11.69 -24.81
N GLU A 28 14.95 -12.69 -25.01
CA GLU A 28 13.73 -12.58 -25.84
C GLU A 28 12.55 -12.00 -25.05
N LEU A 29 12.65 -11.98 -23.71
CA LEU A 29 11.57 -11.55 -22.83
C LEU A 29 11.64 -10.05 -22.52
N GLY A 30 10.54 -9.35 -22.71
CA GLY A 30 10.28 -8.01 -22.18
C GLY A 30 9.75 -8.12 -20.75
N VAL A 31 10.66 -8.17 -19.77
CA VAL A 31 10.30 -8.36 -18.36
C VAL A 31 9.64 -7.11 -17.81
N ILE A 32 8.33 -7.16 -17.64
CA ILE A 32 7.50 -6.08 -17.08
C ILE A 32 7.54 -6.19 -15.56
N ILE A 33 8.04 -5.15 -14.89
CA ILE A 33 8.15 -5.08 -13.44
C ILE A 33 7.17 -4.12 -12.79
N GLY A 34 6.58 -3.20 -13.57
CA GLY A 34 5.58 -2.25 -13.09
C GLY A 34 4.46 -2.06 -14.11
N MET A 35 3.23 -1.86 -13.63
CA MET A 35 2.07 -1.55 -14.44
C MET A 35 1.34 -0.34 -13.88
N GLY A 36 1.25 0.74 -14.66
CA GLY A 36 0.47 1.93 -14.38
C GLY A 36 -0.84 1.91 -15.15
N ILE A 37 -1.95 2.24 -14.51
CA ILE A 37 -3.27 2.30 -15.14
C ILE A 37 -3.88 3.65 -14.84
N ASP A 38 -4.01 4.47 -15.87
CA ASP A 38 -4.58 5.81 -15.80
C ASP A 38 -5.90 5.90 -16.57
N HIS A 39 -6.72 6.86 -16.21
CA HIS A 39 -7.85 7.27 -17.05
C HIS A 39 -7.35 7.89 -18.35
N ASN A 40 -8.09 7.68 -19.42
CA ASN A 40 -7.85 8.34 -20.70
C ASN A 40 -9.15 9.02 -21.19
N ASP A 41 -9.04 10.25 -21.64
CA ASP A 41 -10.20 11.08 -22.05
C ASP A 41 -10.93 10.57 -23.31
N ASP A 42 -10.31 9.66 -24.08
CA ASP A 42 -10.96 9.03 -25.21
C ASP A 42 -11.95 7.94 -24.75
N PRO A 43 -13.28 8.14 -24.89
CA PRO A 43 -14.27 7.13 -24.48
C PRO A 43 -14.15 5.80 -25.22
N LYS A 44 -13.53 5.79 -26.39
CA LYS A 44 -13.29 4.56 -27.14
C LYS A 44 -12.15 3.72 -26.58
N ASN A 45 -11.23 4.36 -25.88
CA ASN A 45 -10.06 3.74 -25.26
C ASN A 45 -9.86 4.35 -23.86
N PRO A 46 -10.75 4.06 -22.87
CA PRO A 46 -10.77 4.76 -21.59
C PRO A 46 -9.58 4.46 -20.67
N TYR A 47 -8.76 3.49 -20.99
CA TYR A 47 -7.58 3.13 -20.21
C TYR A 47 -6.30 3.51 -20.92
N LYS A 48 -5.40 4.18 -20.19
CA LYS A 48 -4.02 4.40 -20.57
C LYS A 48 -3.13 3.56 -19.68
N VAL A 49 -2.47 2.56 -20.25
CA VAL A 49 -1.66 1.60 -19.50
C VAL A 49 -0.19 1.80 -19.82
N THR A 50 0.60 1.97 -18.77
CA THR A 50 2.06 2.13 -18.85
C THR A 50 2.73 0.89 -18.27
N TYR A 51 3.59 0.26 -19.06
CA TYR A 51 4.42 -0.87 -18.66
C TYR A 51 5.85 -0.43 -18.42
N GLN A 52 6.37 -0.67 -17.24
CA GLN A 52 7.77 -0.46 -16.92
C GLN A 52 8.54 -1.75 -17.17
N VAL A 53 9.40 -1.73 -18.21
CA VAL A 53 10.14 -2.89 -18.69
C VAL A 53 11.61 -2.77 -18.33
N ILE A 54 12.23 -3.85 -17.86
CA ILE A 54 13.66 -3.89 -17.56
C ILE A 54 14.49 -3.64 -18.84
N ASN A 55 15.47 -2.77 -18.72
CA ASN A 55 16.50 -2.53 -19.74
C ASN A 55 17.83 -3.17 -19.30
N PRO A 56 18.15 -4.40 -19.74
CA PRO A 56 19.37 -5.09 -19.31
C PRO A 56 20.66 -4.34 -19.64
N SER A 57 20.69 -3.67 -20.80
CA SER A 57 21.85 -2.88 -21.22
C SER A 57 22.09 -1.67 -20.32
N GLY A 58 21.00 -1.00 -19.87
CA GLY A 58 21.09 0.11 -18.93
C GLY A 58 21.56 -0.36 -17.54
N LEU A 59 21.10 -1.51 -17.07
CA LEU A 59 21.56 -2.10 -15.81
C LEU A 59 23.07 -2.44 -15.82
N ALA A 60 23.57 -3.00 -16.92
CA ALA A 60 24.97 -3.32 -17.07
C ALA A 60 25.87 -2.06 -17.05
N GLN A 61 25.41 -0.97 -17.64
CA GLN A 61 26.15 0.30 -17.65
C GLN A 61 26.21 0.97 -16.28
N THR A 62 25.15 0.84 -15.45
CA THR A 62 25.15 1.39 -14.08
C THR A 62 26.09 0.62 -13.16
N SER A 63 26.37 -0.65 -13.43
CA SER A 63 27.26 -1.52 -12.64
C SER A 63 28.74 -1.30 -12.93
N THR A 64 29.09 -0.74 -14.10
CA THR A 64 30.47 -0.55 -14.56
C THR A 64 30.76 0.95 -14.70
N SER A 65 31.42 1.55 -13.71
CA SER A 65 32.08 2.87 -13.84
C SER A 65 31.20 4.06 -14.24
N GLY A 66 30.10 4.32 -13.52
CA GLY A 66 29.36 5.59 -13.66
C GLY A 66 28.58 5.77 -14.96
N GLY A 67 28.19 4.70 -15.61
CA GLY A 67 27.37 4.74 -16.81
C GLY A 67 25.96 5.32 -16.55
N LYS A 68 25.53 6.28 -17.38
CA LYS A 68 24.22 6.95 -17.28
C LYS A 68 23.10 6.16 -18.01
N GLY A 69 23.10 4.83 -17.97
CA GLY A 69 22.05 4.01 -18.59
C GLY A 69 20.78 3.99 -17.75
N LEU A 70 19.60 4.08 -18.41
CA LEU A 70 18.32 3.90 -17.72
C LEU A 70 18.06 2.41 -17.50
N ALA A 71 17.82 2.00 -16.25
CA ALA A 71 17.57 0.62 -15.87
C ALA A 71 16.23 0.08 -16.38
N VAL A 72 15.31 0.96 -16.73
CA VAL A 72 13.96 0.63 -17.19
C VAL A 72 13.55 1.53 -18.36
N ILE A 73 12.60 1.05 -19.16
CA ILE A 73 11.94 1.80 -20.21
C ILE A 73 10.43 1.69 -19.99
N ASN A 74 9.73 2.81 -20.12
CA ASN A 74 8.28 2.86 -20.00
C ASN A 74 7.66 2.83 -21.40
N TYR A 75 6.71 1.91 -21.59
CA TYR A 75 5.90 1.80 -22.81
C TYR A 75 4.44 2.06 -22.45
N THR A 76 3.79 2.99 -23.14
CA THR A 76 2.41 3.39 -22.87
C THR A 76 1.52 3.11 -24.06
N VAL A 77 0.35 2.52 -23.79
CA VAL A 77 -0.69 2.25 -24.78
C VAL A 77 -2.05 2.67 -24.26
N THR A 78 -2.98 3.00 -25.15
CA THR A 78 -4.38 3.22 -24.83
C THR A 78 -5.23 2.06 -25.35
N ALA A 79 -6.27 1.66 -24.60
CA ALA A 79 -7.08 0.50 -24.93
C ALA A 79 -8.48 0.57 -24.30
N LYS A 80 -9.37 -0.31 -24.77
CA LYS A 80 -10.72 -0.48 -24.22
C LYS A 80 -10.71 -1.32 -22.93
N THR A 81 -9.73 -2.20 -22.77
CA THR A 81 -9.57 -3.09 -21.62
C THR A 81 -8.10 -3.27 -21.27
N ILE A 82 -7.79 -3.66 -20.04
CA ILE A 82 -6.41 -3.93 -19.61
C ILE A 82 -5.79 -5.10 -20.38
N VAL A 83 -6.59 -6.12 -20.68
CA VAL A 83 -6.14 -7.28 -21.49
C VAL A 83 -5.78 -6.85 -22.92
N GLU A 84 -6.61 -6.00 -23.53
CA GLU A 84 -6.29 -5.42 -24.85
C GLU A 84 -5.04 -4.55 -24.80
N ALA A 85 -4.84 -3.77 -23.74
CA ALA A 85 -3.62 -2.98 -23.55
C ALA A 85 -2.36 -3.85 -23.57
N PHE A 86 -2.41 -5.00 -22.87
CA PHE A 86 -1.29 -5.94 -22.87
C PHE A 86 -1.00 -6.51 -24.27
N ALA A 87 -2.04 -6.86 -25.01
CA ALA A 87 -1.88 -7.31 -26.40
C ALA A 87 -1.32 -6.19 -27.32
N ARG A 88 -1.83 -4.95 -27.18
CA ARG A 88 -1.33 -3.80 -27.96
C ARG A 88 0.13 -3.44 -27.64
N ALA A 89 0.55 -3.66 -26.40
CA ALA A 89 1.94 -3.42 -26.01
C ALA A 89 2.94 -4.27 -26.79
N SER A 90 2.54 -5.45 -27.31
CA SER A 90 3.39 -6.29 -28.17
C SER A 90 3.75 -5.64 -29.51
N ALA A 91 3.02 -4.61 -29.93
CA ALA A 91 3.36 -3.86 -31.15
C ALA A 91 4.48 -2.82 -30.94
N ILE A 92 4.79 -2.46 -29.70
CA ILE A 92 5.77 -1.41 -29.37
C ILE A 92 6.92 -1.91 -28.50
N ILE A 93 6.73 -2.98 -27.73
CA ILE A 93 7.79 -3.63 -26.97
C ILE A 93 8.49 -4.64 -27.88
N PRO A 94 9.80 -4.47 -28.18
CA PRO A 94 10.51 -5.30 -29.16
C PRO A 94 10.91 -6.68 -28.62
N ARG A 95 10.17 -7.20 -27.64
CA ARG A 95 10.36 -8.49 -26.97
C ARG A 95 9.02 -9.08 -26.58
N GLU A 96 8.97 -10.38 -26.27
CA GLU A 96 7.74 -11.02 -25.78
C GLU A 96 7.37 -10.50 -24.39
N ASN A 97 6.18 -9.93 -24.24
CA ASN A 97 5.71 -9.36 -22.99
C ASN A 97 5.60 -10.41 -21.88
N ASN A 98 6.27 -10.21 -20.77
CA ASN A 98 6.25 -11.10 -19.62
C ASN A 98 5.93 -10.35 -18.33
N ILE A 99 4.78 -10.67 -17.70
CA ILE A 99 4.31 -10.07 -16.44
C ILE A 99 4.57 -10.95 -15.22
N SER A 100 5.25 -12.09 -15.35
CA SER A 100 5.53 -13.01 -14.23
C SER A 100 6.35 -12.35 -13.13
N HIS A 101 7.07 -11.29 -13.46
CA HIS A 101 7.89 -10.50 -12.53
C HIS A 101 7.27 -9.16 -12.15
N LEU A 102 5.96 -8.98 -12.42
CA LEU A 102 5.25 -7.77 -11.99
C LEU A 102 5.39 -7.58 -10.50
N SER A 103 5.95 -6.44 -10.10
CA SER A 103 6.33 -6.11 -8.73
C SER A 103 5.41 -5.08 -8.09
N LEU A 104 4.70 -4.27 -8.90
CA LEU A 104 3.72 -3.30 -8.41
C LEU A 104 2.72 -2.90 -9.49
N ILE A 105 1.55 -2.42 -9.01
CA ILE A 105 0.52 -1.77 -9.81
C ILE A 105 0.28 -0.38 -9.25
N ILE A 106 0.23 0.64 -10.12
CA ILE A 106 -0.15 2.00 -9.75
C ILE A 106 -1.43 2.36 -10.51
N ILE A 107 -2.43 2.87 -9.79
CA ILE A 107 -3.68 3.34 -10.37
C ILE A 107 -3.71 4.86 -10.27
N GLY A 108 -3.98 5.54 -11.38
CA GLY A 108 -4.19 6.98 -11.40
C GLY A 108 -5.39 7.39 -10.53
N GLU A 109 -5.26 8.51 -9.80
CA GLU A 109 -6.32 8.99 -8.88
C GLU A 109 -7.67 9.19 -9.60
N GLU A 110 -7.65 9.71 -10.81
CA GLU A 110 -8.87 9.92 -11.59
C GLU A 110 -9.57 8.59 -11.91
N LEU A 111 -8.82 7.57 -12.32
CA LEU A 111 -9.37 6.23 -12.53
C LEU A 111 -9.89 5.64 -11.23
N ALA A 112 -9.17 5.81 -10.12
CA ALA A 112 -9.61 5.33 -8.80
C ALA A 112 -10.94 5.97 -8.37
N ARG A 113 -11.17 7.25 -8.69
CA ARG A 113 -12.44 7.93 -8.42
C ARG A 113 -13.58 7.45 -9.31
N ASN A 114 -13.29 7.04 -10.54
CA ASN A 114 -14.27 6.46 -11.46
C ASN A 114 -14.63 5.02 -11.10
N GLY A 115 -13.71 4.25 -10.52
CA GLY A 115 -13.89 2.88 -10.02
C GLY A 115 -12.74 1.96 -10.42
N ILE A 116 -12.42 1.00 -9.54
CA ILE A 116 -11.35 0.01 -9.71
C ILE A 116 -11.86 -1.42 -9.90
N ASP A 117 -13.14 -1.60 -10.20
CA ASP A 117 -13.76 -2.91 -10.40
C ASP A 117 -13.12 -3.71 -11.55
N LEU A 118 -12.48 -3.00 -12.49
CA LEU A 118 -11.70 -3.59 -13.58
C LEU A 118 -10.58 -4.55 -13.07
N LEU A 119 -10.05 -4.31 -11.86
CA LEU A 119 -9.02 -5.18 -11.28
C LEU A 119 -9.58 -6.55 -10.95
N TYR A 120 -10.80 -6.60 -10.42
CA TYR A 120 -11.46 -7.87 -10.09
C TYR A 120 -11.66 -8.72 -11.35
N ASP A 121 -12.29 -8.17 -12.38
CA ASP A 121 -12.59 -8.91 -13.61
C ASP A 121 -11.33 -9.39 -14.35
N SER A 122 -10.30 -8.55 -14.40
CA SER A 122 -9.04 -8.89 -15.08
C SER A 122 -8.27 -10.02 -14.39
N VAL A 123 -8.33 -10.08 -13.05
CA VAL A 123 -7.61 -11.09 -12.26
C VAL A 123 -8.39 -12.40 -12.18
N ASP A 124 -9.71 -12.35 -12.00
CA ASP A 124 -10.56 -13.53 -11.90
C ASP A 124 -10.52 -14.40 -13.17
N ARG A 125 -10.36 -13.76 -14.34
CA ARG A 125 -10.26 -14.45 -15.64
C ARG A 125 -8.84 -14.80 -16.07
N GLY A 126 -7.82 -14.25 -15.41
CA GLY A 126 -6.41 -14.44 -15.78
C GLY A 126 -5.79 -15.70 -15.21
N LYS A 127 -5.38 -16.65 -16.08
CA LYS A 127 -4.84 -17.97 -15.64
C LYS A 127 -3.46 -17.92 -14.95
N ASN A 128 -2.67 -16.85 -15.10
CA ASN A 128 -1.27 -16.78 -14.63
C ASN A 128 -0.92 -15.44 -13.98
N GLN A 129 -1.88 -14.74 -13.39
CA GLN A 129 -1.60 -13.45 -12.77
C GLN A 129 -1.09 -13.61 -11.34
N ARG A 130 -0.01 -12.91 -11.04
CA ARG A 130 0.53 -12.84 -9.69
C ARG A 130 -0.36 -11.91 -8.85
N VAL A 131 -1.04 -12.47 -7.85
CA VAL A 131 -1.95 -11.71 -6.97
C VAL A 131 -1.27 -11.11 -5.74
N SER A 132 -0.02 -11.50 -5.47
CA SER A 132 0.81 -10.95 -4.39
C SER A 132 1.63 -9.74 -4.86
N VAL A 133 0.97 -8.82 -5.55
CA VAL A 133 1.56 -7.58 -6.10
C VAL A 133 0.98 -6.40 -5.33
N PRO A 134 1.79 -5.49 -4.77
CA PRO A 134 1.30 -4.30 -4.10
C PRO A 134 0.64 -3.32 -5.07
N ILE A 135 -0.42 -2.65 -4.58
CA ILE A 135 -1.18 -1.66 -5.32
C ILE A 135 -1.07 -0.30 -4.63
N PHE A 136 -0.92 0.74 -5.46
CA PHE A 136 -0.79 2.13 -5.05
C PHE A 136 -1.72 3.03 -5.83
N ILE A 137 -2.09 4.18 -5.24
CA ILE A 137 -2.81 5.24 -5.93
C ILE A 137 -1.86 6.41 -6.21
N ALA A 138 -1.74 6.80 -7.47
CA ALA A 138 -0.99 7.97 -7.87
C ALA A 138 -1.72 9.24 -7.41
N ARG A 139 -1.13 9.99 -6.49
CA ARG A 139 -1.75 11.16 -5.90
C ARG A 139 -1.28 12.44 -6.59
N GLY A 140 -2.22 13.18 -7.19
CA GLY A 140 -1.96 14.46 -7.85
C GLY A 140 -1.18 14.36 -9.17
N LYS A 141 -0.82 13.17 -9.60
CA LYS A 141 -0.16 12.85 -10.88
C LYS A 141 -0.72 11.56 -11.45
N THR A 142 -0.36 11.24 -12.70
CA THR A 142 -0.68 9.95 -13.32
C THR A 142 0.33 8.87 -12.90
N ALA A 143 -0.06 7.61 -13.03
CA ALA A 143 0.86 6.49 -12.84
C ALA A 143 2.02 6.53 -13.85
N GLU A 144 1.72 6.90 -15.11
CA GLU A 144 2.73 7.13 -16.13
C GLU A 144 3.77 8.19 -15.70
N TYR A 145 3.30 9.27 -15.04
CA TYR A 145 4.20 10.30 -14.55
C TYR A 145 5.13 9.75 -13.48
N LEU A 146 4.61 9.00 -12.51
CA LEU A 146 5.39 8.42 -11.41
C LEU A 146 6.46 7.46 -11.91
N PHE A 147 6.15 6.62 -12.89
CA PHE A 147 7.13 5.73 -13.51
C PHE A 147 8.23 6.45 -14.30
N GLY A 148 8.01 7.72 -14.62
CA GLY A 148 9.01 8.54 -15.29
C GLY A 148 9.98 9.23 -14.34
N VAL A 149 9.74 9.26 -13.05
CA VAL A 149 10.59 9.96 -12.06
C VAL A 149 11.89 9.19 -11.87
N ILE A 150 13.02 9.88 -12.05
CA ILE A 150 14.36 9.27 -11.95
C ILE A 150 15.02 9.79 -10.69
N GLU A 151 15.37 8.90 -9.76
CA GLU A 151 15.95 9.26 -8.47
C GLU A 151 17.36 8.72 -8.30
N PRO A 152 18.27 9.50 -7.62
CA PRO A 152 19.68 9.11 -7.48
C PRO A 152 19.91 7.83 -6.68
N LEU A 153 19.10 7.58 -5.63
CA LEU A 153 19.31 6.46 -4.73
C LEU A 153 18.73 5.13 -5.24
N GLU A 154 17.70 5.21 -6.08
CA GLU A 154 17.07 4.03 -6.66
C GLU A 154 16.66 4.33 -8.11
N ILE A 155 17.42 3.79 -9.03
CA ILE A 155 17.28 4.04 -10.47
C ILE A 155 16.05 3.35 -11.10
N THR A 156 15.34 2.53 -10.33
CA THR A 156 14.12 1.85 -10.76
C THR A 156 12.92 2.46 -10.03
N PRO A 157 12.14 3.35 -10.66
CA PRO A 157 11.04 4.06 -10.00
C PRO A 157 10.05 3.14 -9.29
N GLY A 158 9.69 2.01 -9.90
CA GLY A 158 8.80 1.04 -9.28
C GLY A 158 9.36 0.43 -8.00
N LYS A 159 10.65 0.11 -7.96
CA LYS A 159 11.31 -0.41 -6.75
C LYS A 159 11.39 0.65 -5.66
N ASN A 160 11.67 1.91 -6.05
CA ASN A 160 11.69 3.02 -5.12
C ASN A 160 10.35 3.20 -4.39
N ILE A 161 9.22 3.16 -5.11
CA ILE A 161 7.87 3.23 -4.54
C ILE A 161 7.67 2.17 -3.46
N ILE A 162 8.03 0.92 -3.75
CA ILE A 162 7.90 -0.20 -2.80
C ILE A 162 8.77 0.05 -1.56
N THR A 163 10.03 0.41 -1.77
CA THR A 163 10.99 0.60 -0.67
C THR A 163 10.59 1.78 0.22
N THR A 164 10.22 2.91 -0.39
CA THR A 164 9.78 4.12 0.34
C THR A 164 8.52 3.85 1.16
N THR A 165 7.55 3.10 0.59
CA THR A 165 6.33 2.74 1.33
C THR A 165 6.64 1.82 2.51
N LYS A 166 7.53 0.83 2.33
CA LYS A 166 7.94 -0.07 3.42
C LYS A 166 8.67 0.67 4.54
N SER A 167 9.54 1.62 4.20
CA SER A 167 10.24 2.45 5.19
C SER A 167 9.24 3.34 5.94
N GLU A 168 8.30 3.96 5.24
CA GLU A 168 7.27 4.78 5.86
C GLU A 168 6.36 3.95 6.79
N GLN A 169 5.91 2.77 6.36
CA GLN A 169 5.14 1.83 7.18
C GLN A 169 5.90 1.38 8.42
N SER A 170 7.21 1.13 8.27
CA SER A 170 8.08 0.68 9.37
C SER A 170 8.31 1.76 10.43
N ASP A 171 8.48 3.02 10.02
CA ASP A 171 9.03 4.07 10.88
C ASP A 171 7.99 5.11 11.30
N TYR A 172 6.99 5.40 10.47
CA TYR A 172 5.96 6.41 10.75
C TYR A 172 4.53 5.85 10.78
N GLY A 173 4.21 4.88 9.90
CA GLY A 173 2.98 4.11 9.90
C GLY A 173 1.74 4.88 9.45
N SER A 174 1.84 5.86 8.55
CA SER A 174 0.66 6.49 7.94
C SER A 174 0.22 5.82 6.64
N THR A 175 1.03 4.90 6.11
CA THR A 175 0.69 4.04 4.99
C THR A 175 0.94 2.57 5.33
N ASN A 176 0.52 1.66 4.46
CA ASN A 176 0.85 0.23 4.54
C ASN A 176 0.93 -0.37 3.14
N GLU A 177 1.67 -1.45 2.99
CA GLU A 177 1.63 -2.23 1.77
C GLU A 177 0.31 -3.00 1.70
N VAL A 178 -0.44 -2.83 0.61
CA VAL A 178 -1.71 -3.56 0.35
C VAL A 178 -1.55 -4.34 -0.96
N LEU A 179 -1.81 -5.64 -0.90
CA LEU A 179 -1.62 -6.52 -2.04
C LEU A 179 -2.91 -6.65 -2.88
N LEU A 180 -2.73 -7.01 -4.14
CA LEU A 180 -3.85 -7.17 -5.09
C LEU A 180 -4.92 -8.12 -4.57
N TYR A 181 -4.53 -9.28 -3.99
CA TYR A 181 -5.51 -10.23 -3.46
C TYR A 181 -6.31 -9.66 -2.27
N GLU A 182 -5.70 -8.81 -1.44
CA GLU A 182 -6.39 -8.13 -0.33
C GLU A 182 -7.37 -7.09 -0.85
N THR A 183 -6.95 -6.35 -1.89
CA THR A 183 -7.81 -5.39 -2.58
C THR A 183 -9.04 -6.09 -3.18
N ILE A 184 -8.84 -7.20 -3.89
CA ILE A 184 -9.94 -7.99 -4.48
C ILE A 184 -10.85 -8.54 -3.37
N SER A 185 -10.29 -9.07 -2.30
CA SER A 185 -11.05 -9.56 -1.15
C SER A 185 -11.93 -8.48 -0.54
N ALA A 186 -11.40 -7.25 -0.41
CA ALA A 186 -12.19 -6.12 0.11
C ALA A 186 -13.23 -5.63 -0.90
N LEU A 187 -12.93 -5.58 -2.20
CA LEU A 187 -13.90 -5.21 -3.25
C LEU A 187 -15.08 -6.19 -3.34
N THR A 188 -14.87 -7.46 -3.02
CA THR A 188 -15.91 -8.50 -3.03
C THR A 188 -16.60 -8.67 -1.68
N SER A 189 -16.09 -8.04 -0.61
CA SER A 189 -16.73 -8.05 0.70
C SER A 189 -17.94 -7.10 0.73
N GLU A 190 -18.99 -7.54 1.41
CA GLU A 190 -20.14 -6.67 1.75
C GLU A 190 -19.93 -5.93 3.09
N GLY A 191 -18.88 -6.28 3.84
CA GLY A 191 -18.63 -5.78 5.19
C GLY A 191 -17.30 -5.03 5.37
N LYS A 192 -16.56 -4.78 4.28
CA LYS A 192 -15.31 -4.02 4.32
C LYS A 192 -15.08 -3.31 3.00
N ASP A 193 -14.68 -2.05 3.05
CA ASP A 193 -14.21 -1.31 1.90
C ASP A 193 -12.68 -1.31 1.80
N VAL A 194 -12.19 -0.96 0.62
CA VAL A 194 -10.75 -0.88 0.32
C VAL A 194 -10.15 0.41 0.90
N SER A 195 -8.93 0.32 1.40
CA SER A 195 -8.05 1.48 1.56
C SER A 195 -6.70 1.16 0.92
N LEU A 196 -6.16 2.09 0.11
CA LEU A 196 -4.92 1.90 -0.64
C LEU A 196 -3.92 3.02 -0.35
N PRO A 197 -2.61 2.70 -0.26
CA PRO A 197 -1.56 3.70 -0.06
C PRO A 197 -1.45 4.67 -1.22
N GLY A 198 -1.25 5.94 -0.89
CA GLY A 198 -1.00 7.01 -1.85
C GLY A 198 0.48 7.21 -2.11
N ILE A 199 0.82 7.49 -3.38
CA ILE A 199 2.16 7.87 -3.81
C ILE A 199 2.10 9.25 -4.47
N SER A 200 2.92 10.17 -4.01
CA SER A 200 3.05 11.53 -4.56
C SER A 200 4.49 11.86 -4.90
N ILE A 201 4.71 13.05 -5.44
CA ILE A 201 6.04 13.59 -5.70
C ILE A 201 6.23 14.83 -4.85
N ARG A 202 7.40 14.95 -4.24
CA ARG A 202 7.88 16.15 -3.59
C ARG A 202 8.96 16.83 -4.45
N ASN A 203 9.08 18.13 -4.35
CA ASN A 203 9.99 18.95 -5.18
C ASN A 203 9.80 18.71 -6.69
N ASP A 204 8.55 18.50 -7.12
CA ASP A 204 8.23 18.24 -8.52
C ASP A 204 8.72 19.38 -9.42
N SER A 205 9.46 19.02 -10.45
CA SER A 205 10.06 19.96 -11.39
C SER A 205 10.08 19.35 -12.81
N LYS A 206 10.43 20.16 -13.79
CA LYS A 206 10.59 19.69 -15.18
C LYS A 206 11.73 18.66 -15.31
N GLU A 207 12.71 18.75 -14.44
CA GLU A 207 13.89 17.86 -14.39
C GLU A 207 13.59 16.50 -13.76
N ALA A 208 12.47 16.33 -13.04
CA ALA A 208 12.11 15.08 -12.34
C ALA A 208 12.23 13.82 -13.20
N LYS A 209 12.01 13.95 -14.51
CA LYS A 209 12.09 12.86 -15.48
C LYS A 209 13.39 12.88 -16.30
N GLN A 210 14.39 13.64 -15.90
CA GLN A 210 15.65 13.81 -16.62
C GLN A 210 16.82 13.40 -15.74
N LEU A 211 17.93 13.02 -16.35
CA LEU A 211 19.16 12.70 -15.63
C LEU A 211 19.72 13.90 -14.85
N SER A 212 19.36 15.13 -15.23
CA SER A 212 19.68 16.35 -14.48
C SER A 212 19.09 16.37 -13.06
N ASN A 213 18.07 15.55 -12.77
CA ASN A 213 17.58 15.37 -11.41
C ASN A 213 18.65 14.79 -10.46
N PHE A 214 19.71 14.17 -11.00
CA PHE A 214 20.88 13.67 -10.24
C PHE A 214 21.90 14.77 -9.90
N GLU A 215 21.81 15.92 -10.54
CA GLU A 215 22.80 16.99 -10.43
C GLU A 215 22.42 18.04 -9.37
N THR A 216 21.31 17.83 -8.67
CA THR A 216 20.83 18.71 -7.60
C THR A 216 20.87 18.02 -6.24
N THR A 217 21.11 18.81 -5.17
CA THR A 217 21.02 18.35 -3.78
C THR A 217 19.58 18.25 -3.26
N SER A 218 18.61 18.78 -4.01
CA SER A 218 17.18 18.73 -3.70
C SER A 218 16.38 18.22 -4.89
N PRO A 219 16.60 16.95 -5.31
CA PRO A 219 15.93 16.37 -6.46
C PRO A 219 14.42 16.27 -6.22
N ALA A 220 13.66 16.10 -7.29
CA ALA A 220 12.32 15.57 -7.18
C ALA A 220 12.39 14.13 -6.71
N TYR A 221 11.53 13.73 -5.77
CA TYR A 221 11.51 12.37 -5.24
C TYR A 221 10.10 11.88 -4.92
N ILE A 222 9.94 10.57 -4.94
CA ILE A 222 8.71 9.86 -4.62
C ILE A 222 8.50 9.87 -3.10
N GLU A 223 7.27 10.16 -2.69
CA GLU A 223 6.82 10.20 -1.30
C GLU A 223 5.62 9.27 -1.13
N ALA A 224 5.69 8.34 -0.18
CA ALA A 224 4.51 7.60 0.29
C ALA A 224 3.66 8.54 1.15
N LYS A 225 2.36 8.71 0.82
CA LYS A 225 1.55 9.78 1.42
C LYS A 225 0.09 9.43 1.56
N GLY A 226 -0.28 9.06 2.77
CA GLY A 226 -1.66 8.86 3.18
C GLY A 226 -2.32 7.62 2.59
N LEU A 227 -3.62 7.49 2.86
CA LEU A 227 -4.47 6.39 2.42
C LEU A 227 -5.64 6.91 1.61
N ALA A 228 -5.88 6.35 0.44
CA ALA A 228 -7.08 6.55 -0.34
C ALA A 228 -8.21 5.67 0.21
N LEU A 229 -9.31 6.27 0.63
CA LEU A 229 -10.52 5.57 1.06
C LEU A 229 -11.39 5.29 -0.14
N PHE A 230 -11.92 4.06 -0.18
CA PHE A 230 -12.85 3.65 -1.22
C PHE A 230 -14.21 3.35 -0.60
N ARG A 231 -15.24 3.50 -1.41
CA ARG A 231 -16.59 3.03 -1.16
C ARG A 231 -17.12 2.36 -2.42
N LYS A 232 -17.47 1.07 -2.31
CA LYS A 232 -17.96 0.28 -3.47
C LYS A 232 -17.07 0.43 -4.70
N GLY A 233 -15.76 0.22 -4.51
CA GLY A 233 -14.78 0.27 -5.59
C GLY A 233 -14.41 1.67 -6.10
N LYS A 234 -15.00 2.76 -5.59
CA LYS A 234 -14.70 4.14 -5.99
C LYS A 234 -13.99 4.88 -4.88
N MET A 235 -12.89 5.55 -5.22
CA MET A 235 -12.18 6.39 -4.28
C MET A 235 -13.04 7.61 -3.90
N VAL A 236 -13.22 7.82 -2.59
CA VAL A 236 -14.04 8.92 -2.05
C VAL A 236 -13.19 10.00 -1.39
N ARG A 237 -12.10 9.63 -0.71
CA ARG A 237 -11.34 10.58 0.10
C ARG A 237 -9.91 10.14 0.36
N TRP A 238 -9.04 11.09 0.69
CA TRP A 238 -7.73 10.86 1.31
C TRP A 238 -7.80 10.98 2.83
N LEU A 239 -7.11 10.09 3.53
CA LEU A 239 -6.66 10.28 4.91
C LEU A 239 -5.18 10.66 4.89
N ASP A 240 -4.80 11.63 5.73
CA ASP A 240 -3.43 12.15 5.79
C ASP A 240 -2.91 12.18 7.22
N GLY A 241 -1.58 12.09 7.37
CA GLY A 241 -0.87 12.26 8.63
C GLY A 241 -1.49 11.46 9.77
N GLU A 242 -1.89 12.15 10.85
CA GLU A 242 -2.48 11.52 12.03
C GLU A 242 -3.75 10.72 11.74
N THR A 243 -4.59 11.15 10.76
CA THR A 243 -5.81 10.42 10.44
C THR A 243 -5.53 9.12 9.70
N ALA A 244 -4.54 9.10 8.82
CA ALA A 244 -4.08 7.89 8.16
C ALA A 244 -3.44 6.93 9.16
N ARG A 245 -2.53 7.43 10.01
CA ARG A 245 -1.90 6.66 11.08
C ARG A 245 -2.92 6.10 12.07
N ALA A 246 -3.94 6.88 12.43
CA ALA A 246 -5.00 6.43 13.32
C ALA A 246 -5.83 5.28 12.71
N ALA A 247 -6.03 5.25 11.38
CA ALA A 247 -6.63 4.11 10.71
C ALA A 247 -5.76 2.85 10.88
N GLN A 248 -4.44 2.96 10.74
CA GLN A 248 -3.51 1.85 10.91
C GLN A 248 -3.47 1.32 12.36
N PHE A 249 -3.69 2.17 13.36
CA PHE A 249 -3.88 1.70 14.74
C PHE A 249 -5.12 0.83 14.89
N VAL A 250 -6.22 1.20 14.25
CA VAL A 250 -7.49 0.43 14.32
C VAL A 250 -7.36 -0.91 13.59
N THR A 251 -6.67 -0.97 12.46
CA THR A 251 -6.46 -2.19 11.67
C THR A 251 -5.31 -3.05 12.16
N SER A 252 -4.55 -2.59 13.17
CA SER A 252 -3.35 -3.29 13.71
C SER A 252 -2.16 -3.37 12.74
N GLU A 253 -2.05 -2.42 11.83
CA GLU A 253 -0.96 -2.33 10.83
C GLU A 253 0.26 -1.53 11.33
N ILE A 254 0.18 -0.91 12.51
CA ILE A 254 1.31 -0.21 13.12
C ILE A 254 2.35 -1.21 13.63
N ASN A 255 3.55 -1.14 13.05
CA ASN A 255 4.73 -1.84 13.54
C ASN A 255 5.52 -0.95 14.53
N ARG A 256 5.83 0.26 14.09
CA ARG A 256 6.52 1.29 14.87
C ARG A 256 6.01 2.66 14.45
N THR A 257 5.97 3.60 15.37
CA THR A 257 5.66 5.01 15.09
C THR A 257 6.01 5.87 16.29
N ASP A 258 6.35 7.13 16.05
CA ASP A 258 6.60 8.09 17.11
C ASP A 258 5.35 8.94 17.38
N VAL A 259 4.97 9.02 18.66
CA VAL A 259 3.88 9.87 19.15
C VAL A 259 4.47 10.95 20.02
N VAL A 260 4.25 12.21 19.64
CA VAL A 260 4.76 13.36 20.37
C VAL A 260 3.66 13.91 21.27
N ILE A 261 3.94 13.99 22.58
CA ILE A 261 3.01 14.44 23.60
C ILE A 261 3.58 15.69 24.28
N PRO A 262 2.81 16.78 24.41
CA PRO A 262 3.27 17.97 25.13
C PRO A 262 3.44 17.67 26.63
N CYS A 263 4.59 18.04 27.19
CA CYS A 263 4.90 17.94 28.61
C CYS A 263 4.81 19.29 29.34
N SER A 264 4.93 20.41 28.59
CA SER A 264 4.75 21.79 29.07
C SER A 264 4.27 22.66 27.90
N GLU A 265 4.13 23.98 28.12
CA GLU A 265 3.75 24.91 27.05
C GLU A 265 4.76 24.96 25.88
N LYS A 266 6.03 24.66 26.15
CA LYS A 266 7.12 24.74 25.14
C LYS A 266 7.90 23.45 24.98
N GLY A 267 7.52 22.38 25.69
CA GLY A 267 8.28 21.14 25.70
C GLY A 267 7.43 19.94 25.27
N ASN A 268 8.10 18.93 24.69
CA ASN A 268 7.50 17.70 24.22
C ASN A 268 8.24 16.48 24.73
N VAL A 269 7.51 15.38 24.80
CA VAL A 269 8.05 14.03 24.99
C VAL A 269 7.71 13.21 23.75
N THR A 270 8.69 12.51 23.20
CA THR A 270 8.48 11.55 22.11
C THR A 270 8.45 10.14 22.67
N ILE A 271 7.34 9.44 22.41
CA ILE A 271 7.14 8.03 22.76
C ILE A 271 7.11 7.23 21.49
N THR A 272 8.10 6.34 21.33
CA THR A 272 8.14 5.39 20.21
C THR A 272 7.26 4.20 20.54
N VAL A 273 6.21 4.00 19.78
CA VAL A 273 5.39 2.79 19.82
C VAL A 273 6.20 1.63 19.25
N ILE A 274 6.35 0.58 20.00
CA ILE A 274 7.04 -0.65 19.60
C ILE A 274 6.07 -1.81 19.36
N ARG A 275 4.84 -1.67 19.77
CA ARG A 275 3.77 -2.64 19.54
C ARG A 275 2.41 -1.97 19.69
N ALA A 276 1.54 -2.21 18.74
CA ALA A 276 0.13 -1.81 18.81
C ALA A 276 -0.76 -2.97 18.34
N LYS A 277 -1.79 -3.29 19.14
CA LYS A 277 -2.77 -4.32 18.76
C LYS A 277 -4.17 -3.86 19.07
N SER A 278 -5.03 -3.92 18.08
CA SER A 278 -6.45 -3.63 18.19
C SER A 278 -7.27 -4.92 18.22
N LYS A 279 -8.35 -4.91 18.99
CA LYS A 279 -9.37 -5.97 19.01
C LYS A 279 -10.74 -5.34 18.85
N MET A 280 -11.58 -5.96 18.04
CA MET A 280 -12.96 -5.53 17.79
C MET A 280 -13.93 -6.52 18.40
N LYS A 281 -15.00 -6.00 19.01
CA LYS A 281 -16.17 -6.76 19.44
C LYS A 281 -17.41 -6.06 18.91
N THR A 282 -18.31 -6.81 18.33
CA THR A 282 -19.58 -6.30 17.82
C THR A 282 -20.75 -6.91 18.56
N LYS A 283 -21.77 -6.10 18.82
CA LYS A 283 -23.03 -6.49 19.46
C LYS A 283 -24.19 -5.79 18.75
N ILE A 284 -25.36 -6.35 18.89
CA ILE A 284 -26.61 -5.68 18.47
C ILE A 284 -27.33 -5.17 19.72
N HIS A 285 -27.67 -3.90 19.72
CA HIS A 285 -28.45 -3.27 20.76
C HIS A 285 -29.58 -2.45 20.14
N HIS A 286 -30.83 -2.75 20.49
CA HIS A 286 -32.02 -2.14 19.88
C HIS A 286 -31.95 -2.12 18.33
N GLU A 287 -31.67 -3.27 17.73
CA GLU A 287 -31.53 -3.47 16.28
C GLU A 287 -30.42 -2.66 15.59
N LYS A 288 -29.55 -1.99 16.35
CA LYS A 288 -28.42 -1.23 15.82
C LYS A 288 -27.09 -1.90 16.17
N PRO A 289 -26.11 -1.87 15.27
CA PRO A 289 -24.78 -2.37 15.54
C PRO A 289 -24.06 -1.43 16.54
N VAL A 290 -23.52 -2.02 17.60
CA VAL A 290 -22.62 -1.38 18.56
C VAL A 290 -21.25 -2.03 18.42
N ILE A 291 -20.25 -1.23 18.14
CA ILE A 291 -18.87 -1.68 17.89
C ILE A 291 -17.99 -1.19 19.04
N GLN A 292 -17.31 -2.12 19.67
CA GLN A 292 -16.36 -1.84 20.72
C GLN A 292 -14.96 -2.22 20.26
N THR A 293 -14.08 -1.24 20.14
CA THR A 293 -12.67 -1.49 19.81
C THR A 293 -11.81 -1.27 21.05
N SER A 294 -10.78 -2.09 21.21
CA SER A 294 -9.78 -1.93 22.27
C SER A 294 -8.38 -1.97 21.65
N LEU A 295 -7.66 -0.86 21.79
CA LEU A 295 -6.29 -0.71 21.35
C LEU A 295 -5.35 -0.81 22.55
N ASN A 296 -4.37 -1.72 22.48
CA ASN A 296 -3.29 -1.83 23.46
C ASN A 296 -2.00 -1.41 22.76
N VAL A 297 -1.34 -0.43 23.34
CA VAL A 297 -0.10 0.16 22.82
C VAL A 297 1.00 -0.04 23.87
N MET A 298 2.16 -0.48 23.41
CA MET A 298 3.38 -0.55 24.19
C MET A 298 4.38 0.42 23.58
N GLY A 299 4.99 1.27 24.39
CA GLY A 299 5.93 2.28 23.91
C GLY A 299 7.12 2.47 24.81
N GLU A 300 8.13 3.13 24.28
CA GLU A 300 9.35 3.54 24.96
C GLU A 300 9.51 5.05 24.82
N MET A 301 9.92 5.71 25.91
CA MET A 301 10.23 7.14 25.86
C MET A 301 11.62 7.34 25.28
N MET A 302 11.71 8.04 24.14
CA MET A 302 12.96 8.22 23.41
C MET A 302 13.58 9.59 23.62
N GLU A 303 12.76 10.63 23.75
CA GLU A 303 13.23 12.01 23.83
C GLU A 303 12.32 12.83 24.74
N THR A 304 12.91 13.77 25.47
CA THR A 304 12.20 14.82 26.21
C THR A 304 12.94 16.13 26.13
N SER A 305 12.22 17.22 25.86
CA SER A 305 12.72 18.58 25.99
C SER A 305 12.28 19.28 27.27
N CYS A 306 11.62 18.53 28.19
CA CYS A 306 11.24 19.01 29.52
C CYS A 306 12.21 18.52 30.59
N ASP A 307 12.39 19.32 31.63
CA ASP A 307 13.14 18.90 32.85
C ASP A 307 12.21 18.01 33.70
N LEU A 308 12.32 16.69 33.50
CA LEU A 308 11.45 15.69 34.09
C LEU A 308 12.25 14.64 34.84
N ASP A 309 11.85 14.32 36.05
CA ASP A 309 12.35 13.16 36.78
C ASP A 309 11.68 11.86 36.26
N MET A 310 12.37 11.19 35.35
CA MET A 310 11.87 9.97 34.70
C MET A 310 11.86 8.75 35.62
N SER A 311 12.44 8.85 36.84
CA SER A 311 12.36 7.79 37.85
C SER A 311 11.03 7.80 38.58
N ASN A 312 10.22 8.87 38.41
CA ASN A 312 8.92 9.02 39.06
C ASN A 312 7.82 8.24 38.34
N PRO A 313 7.30 7.14 38.88
CA PRO A 313 6.26 6.33 38.24
C PRO A 313 4.94 7.09 37.98
N LYS A 314 4.66 8.14 38.77
CA LYS A 314 3.45 8.97 38.61
C LYS A 314 3.52 9.77 37.31
N LEU A 315 4.72 10.21 36.93
CA LEU A 315 4.95 10.93 35.70
C LEU A 315 4.73 10.05 34.47
N LEU A 316 5.25 8.82 34.48
CA LEU A 316 5.00 7.86 33.41
C LEU A 316 3.50 7.61 33.23
N LYS A 317 2.76 7.41 34.32
CA LYS A 317 1.30 7.24 34.28
C LYS A 317 0.56 8.49 33.75
N GLU A 318 1.11 9.67 33.94
CA GLU A 318 0.56 10.90 33.36
C GLU A 318 0.72 10.89 31.84
N PHE A 319 1.90 10.54 31.31
CA PHE A 319 2.14 10.45 29.87
C PHE A 319 1.35 9.33 29.21
N GLU A 320 1.23 8.16 29.84
CA GLU A 320 0.33 7.10 29.36
C GLU A 320 -1.09 7.66 29.16
N ARG A 321 -1.67 8.33 30.14
CA ARG A 321 -3.02 8.93 30.03
C ARG A 321 -3.11 10.02 28.96
N LYS A 322 -2.08 10.87 28.81
CA LYS A 322 -2.04 11.89 27.77
C LYS A 322 -2.05 11.23 26.39
N MET A 323 -1.22 10.20 26.18
CA MET A 323 -1.16 9.45 24.92
C MET A 323 -2.45 8.68 24.65
N GLU A 324 -3.06 8.03 25.65
CA GLU A 324 -4.37 7.37 25.52
C GLU A 324 -5.44 8.34 25.01
N ASN A 325 -5.52 9.54 25.61
CA ASN A 325 -6.49 10.56 25.24
C ASN A 325 -6.25 11.11 23.83
N ASP A 326 -4.99 11.32 23.46
CA ASP A 326 -4.61 11.82 22.15
C ASP A 326 -4.93 10.79 21.05
N LEU A 327 -4.49 9.55 21.21
CA LEU A 327 -4.81 8.46 20.29
C LEU A 327 -6.32 8.25 20.18
N LYS A 328 -7.06 8.27 21.29
CA LYS A 328 -8.52 8.16 21.30
C LYS A 328 -9.18 9.27 20.48
N LYS A 329 -8.69 10.51 20.60
CA LYS A 329 -9.18 11.66 19.83
C LYS A 329 -8.90 11.50 18.32
N GLN A 330 -7.67 11.12 17.94
CA GLN A 330 -7.28 10.90 16.57
C GLN A 330 -8.10 9.77 15.92
N ILE A 331 -8.23 8.62 16.59
CA ILE A 331 -9.01 7.48 16.11
C ILE A 331 -10.49 7.83 15.96
N LYS A 332 -11.08 8.51 16.95
CA LYS A 332 -12.48 8.95 16.86
C LYS A 332 -12.71 9.86 15.64
N ARG A 333 -11.78 10.79 15.39
CA ARG A 333 -11.83 11.67 14.22
C ARG A 333 -11.77 10.87 12.93
N THR A 334 -10.87 9.89 12.84
CA THR A 334 -10.70 9.05 11.65
C THR A 334 -11.93 8.17 11.37
N ILE A 335 -12.48 7.54 12.41
CA ILE A 335 -13.71 6.76 12.29
C ILE A 335 -14.87 7.66 11.83
N SER A 336 -15.00 8.87 12.40
CA SER A 336 -16.06 9.80 11.97
C SER A 336 -15.91 10.24 10.52
N ILE A 337 -14.68 10.36 10.01
CA ILE A 337 -14.44 10.62 8.58
C ILE A 337 -14.91 9.43 7.76
N ALA A 338 -14.55 8.21 8.10
CA ALA A 338 -14.94 7.01 7.40
C ALA A 338 -16.47 6.80 7.42
N GLN A 339 -17.12 7.05 8.56
CA GLN A 339 -18.58 7.00 8.70
C GLN A 339 -19.28 8.03 7.80
N LYS A 340 -18.76 9.26 7.73
CA LYS A 340 -19.30 10.32 6.84
C LYS A 340 -19.21 9.92 5.38
N GLU A 341 -18.12 9.27 4.98
CA GLU A 341 -17.94 8.77 3.61
C GLU A 341 -18.65 7.42 3.39
N LYS A 342 -19.23 6.81 4.45
CA LYS A 342 -19.84 5.48 4.43
C LYS A 342 -18.88 4.40 3.93
N SER A 343 -17.62 4.50 4.30
CA SER A 343 -16.51 3.64 3.88
C SER A 343 -15.95 2.88 5.07
N ASP A 344 -16.36 1.62 5.23
CA ASP A 344 -15.87 0.76 6.32
C ASP A 344 -14.53 0.12 5.97
N ILE A 345 -13.46 0.92 5.97
CA ILE A 345 -12.09 0.43 5.78
C ILE A 345 -11.57 -0.44 6.92
N PHE A 346 -12.25 -0.44 8.05
CA PHE A 346 -11.84 -1.17 9.25
C PHE A 346 -12.31 -2.62 9.26
N GLY A 347 -13.33 -2.95 8.46
CA GLY A 347 -13.95 -4.27 8.41
C GLY A 347 -14.84 -4.56 9.61
N PHE A 348 -15.51 -3.56 10.15
CA PHE A 348 -16.49 -3.74 11.24
C PHE A 348 -17.67 -4.61 10.79
N GLY A 349 -18.11 -4.49 9.52
CA GLY A 349 -19.12 -5.36 8.92
C GLY A 349 -18.65 -6.81 8.85
N ASP A 350 -17.41 -7.07 8.46
CA ASP A 350 -16.83 -8.41 8.46
C ASP A 350 -16.74 -8.99 9.88
N ALA A 351 -16.43 -8.16 10.88
CA ALA A 351 -16.44 -8.58 12.27
C ALA A 351 -17.87 -8.90 12.75
N LEU A 352 -18.85 -8.10 12.33
CA LEU A 352 -20.27 -8.32 12.64
C LEU A 352 -20.81 -9.59 11.97
N SER A 353 -20.44 -9.85 10.73
CA SER A 353 -20.88 -11.04 9.99
C SER A 353 -20.46 -12.35 10.68
N ARG A 354 -19.28 -12.36 11.32
CA ARG A 354 -18.75 -13.51 12.06
C ARG A 354 -19.41 -13.69 13.44
N THR A 355 -19.80 -12.60 14.09
CA THR A 355 -20.34 -12.64 15.46
C THR A 355 -21.87 -12.70 15.51
N ASN A 356 -22.54 -12.16 14.49
CA ASN A 356 -24.00 -12.07 14.41
C ASN A 356 -24.47 -12.40 12.97
N PRO A 357 -24.30 -13.64 12.48
CA PRO A 357 -24.52 -14.01 11.08
C PRO A 357 -25.99 -13.85 10.65
N ASP A 358 -26.96 -14.06 11.53
CA ASP A 358 -28.37 -13.92 11.21
C ASP A 358 -28.76 -12.46 11.00
N TYR A 359 -28.30 -11.57 11.88
CA TYR A 359 -28.50 -10.14 11.71
C TYR A 359 -27.81 -9.66 10.41
N TRP A 360 -26.57 -10.10 10.16
CA TRP A 360 -25.81 -9.74 8.97
C TRP A 360 -26.54 -10.12 7.69
N ARG A 361 -27.06 -11.34 7.60
CA ARG A 361 -27.80 -11.84 6.42
C ARG A 361 -28.95 -10.93 6.02
N LEU A 362 -29.65 -10.37 6.99
CA LEU A 362 -30.78 -9.47 6.77
C LEU A 362 -30.37 -8.04 6.42
N HIS A 363 -29.21 -7.57 6.92
CA HIS A 363 -28.86 -6.15 6.90
C HIS A 363 -27.65 -5.80 6.02
N LYS A 364 -26.87 -6.78 5.52
CA LYS A 364 -25.64 -6.57 4.77
C LYS A 364 -25.76 -5.61 3.58
N LYS A 365 -26.87 -5.65 2.84
CA LYS A 365 -27.12 -4.73 1.71
C LYS A 365 -27.26 -3.26 2.12
N ASN A 366 -27.55 -3.00 3.39
CA ASN A 366 -27.70 -1.66 3.95
C ASN A 366 -26.54 -1.29 4.89
N TRP A 367 -25.44 -2.07 4.86
CA TRP A 367 -24.32 -1.89 5.78
C TRP A 367 -23.74 -0.47 5.76
N ASP A 368 -23.57 0.15 4.61
CA ASP A 368 -23.06 1.52 4.48
C ASP A 368 -23.81 2.52 5.36
N ASN A 369 -25.15 2.43 5.40
CA ASN A 369 -25.97 3.32 6.23
C ASN A 369 -25.87 2.92 7.72
N LEU A 370 -25.91 1.62 8.01
CA LEU A 370 -25.77 1.13 9.37
C LEU A 370 -24.41 1.48 9.97
N PHE A 371 -23.33 1.38 9.19
CA PHE A 371 -21.99 1.80 9.60
C PHE A 371 -21.93 3.31 9.85
N SER A 372 -22.54 4.12 8.97
CA SER A 372 -22.60 5.57 9.13
C SER A 372 -23.22 5.97 10.48
N ASP A 373 -24.24 5.24 10.94
CA ASP A 373 -25.00 5.52 12.15
C ASP A 373 -24.59 4.66 13.34
N ALA A 374 -23.62 3.75 13.17
CA ALA A 374 -23.20 2.82 14.19
C ALA A 374 -22.55 3.56 15.39
N GLU A 375 -22.90 3.11 16.59
CA GLU A 375 -22.20 3.53 17.81
C GLU A 375 -20.86 2.80 17.89
N ILE A 376 -19.76 3.58 17.82
CA ILE A 376 -18.40 3.03 17.89
C ILE A 376 -17.72 3.58 19.14
N SER A 377 -17.44 2.70 20.09
CA SER A 377 -16.70 3.02 21.30
C SER A 377 -15.26 2.54 21.22
N MET A 378 -14.33 3.34 21.78
CA MET A 378 -12.91 3.04 21.77
C MET A 378 -12.35 3.05 23.18
N LYS A 379 -11.68 1.95 23.55
CA LYS A 379 -10.81 1.89 24.71
C LYS A 379 -9.37 1.85 24.25
N VAL A 380 -8.54 2.77 24.73
CA VAL A 380 -7.10 2.80 24.45
C VAL A 380 -6.40 2.56 25.79
N ASN A 381 -5.45 1.64 25.80
CA ASN A 381 -4.55 1.39 26.93
C ASN A 381 -3.11 1.57 26.41
N VAL A 382 -2.33 2.37 27.11
CA VAL A 382 -0.92 2.62 26.81
C VAL A 382 -0.08 2.18 28.00
N ASP A 383 0.97 1.41 27.72
CA ASP A 383 1.99 1.01 28.68
C ASP A 383 3.34 1.53 28.19
N ILE A 384 3.99 2.40 28.97
CA ILE A 384 5.36 2.87 28.71
C ILE A 384 6.30 1.99 29.52
N ILE A 385 7.02 1.10 28.83
CA ILE A 385 7.83 0.04 29.46
C ILE A 385 9.26 0.45 29.76
N ASN A 386 9.75 1.53 29.17
CA ASN A 386 11.11 2.01 29.36
C ASN A 386 11.16 3.53 29.23
N SER A 387 11.96 4.16 30.08
CA SER A 387 12.22 5.61 30.06
C SER A 387 13.53 5.98 29.34
N GLY A 388 14.10 5.03 28.55
CA GLY A 388 15.39 5.18 27.90
C GLY A 388 16.57 4.78 28.82
N MET A 389 17.79 4.85 28.28
CA MET A 389 19.01 4.52 29.03
C MET A 389 19.40 5.58 30.08
N ARG A 390 18.73 6.74 30.09
CA ARG A 390 19.00 7.85 31.01
C ARG A 390 17.76 8.17 31.81
N MET A 391 17.88 8.19 33.15
CA MET A 391 16.79 8.56 34.06
C MET A 391 16.70 10.07 34.29
N GLU A 392 17.77 10.83 34.06
CA GLU A 392 17.83 12.27 34.22
C GLU A 392 17.98 12.98 32.87
N PRO A 393 17.28 14.11 32.64
CA PRO A 393 17.46 14.90 31.42
C PRO A 393 18.88 15.50 31.37
N TYR A 394 19.34 15.75 30.15
CA TYR A 394 20.62 16.44 29.95
C TYR A 394 20.45 17.91 30.36
N LYS A 395 21.14 18.31 31.45
CA LYS A 395 21.24 19.74 31.84
C LYS A 395 22.49 20.30 31.15
N SER A 396 22.31 21.15 30.13
CA SER A 396 23.41 22.00 29.66
C SER A 396 23.81 22.91 30.81
N LYS A 397 25.10 22.89 31.14
CA LYS A 397 25.70 23.80 32.12
C LYS A 397 25.65 25.23 31.65
#